data_80b5357953f341212ba38e41bc4f6cfb
#
_entry.id   80b5357953f341212ba38e41bc4f6cfb
#
_cell.length_a   1.000
_cell.length_b   1.000
_cell.length_c   1.000
_cell.angle_alpha   90.00
_cell.angle_beta   90.00
_cell.angle_gamma   90.00
#
_symmetry.space_group_name_H-M   'P 1'
#
loop_
_entity.id
_entity.type
_entity.pdbx_description
1 polymer ?
#
loop_
_entity_poly.entity_id
_entity_poly.type
_entity_poly.pdbx_seq_one_letter_code
_entity_poly.pdbx_strand_id
1 'polypeptide(L)'
;MSAPFEEQHGPTQEHPPTQPLLGGMSYNQQQPYNPAYQNPYPNQQQQYQGQGPPPPGFNVGGGQNQSQGYFPPPPPPMHGGMFNQANLMENGQNGQQNGDEKYSFQFSDKTIRAAFVRKVFSLVFIMLSIVGGVTLFPWLHAPTMRMVRHNTGIYLGSYVVFLVTYLSLSCCEGPRRKFPINLIVTAIFTFATATMTMVISAHHDANVVLLALAICIGCTLAIVVFASQTKFDLTAHMGYVMIASVCFMMFGLVAIISAYFFKIKFMIMLYALGGSLIMMMYLFLDVQMMMGGRKYEISPEDYIYAAVQIFIDIVQLFWYLLTLFGSSD
;
A
#
# COMPACT_ATOMS: atom_id res chain seq x y z
N MET A 1 -63.92 38.01 21.23
CA MET A 1 -64.27 37.40 22.51
C MET A 1 -62.99 36.72 22.97
N SER A 2 -62.19 37.45 23.68
CA SER A 2 -62.02 37.51 25.13
C SER A 2 -61.14 36.39 25.67
N ALA A 3 -59.92 36.79 25.94
CA ALA A 3 -59.03 36.21 26.95
C ALA A 3 -59.73 36.10 28.31
N PRO A 4 -59.13 35.69 29.45
CA PRO A 4 -57.68 35.72 29.80
C PRO A 4 -57.17 34.64 30.77
N PHE A 5 -55.86 34.71 31.10
CA PHE A 5 -55.18 34.59 32.43
C PHE A 5 -55.29 33.30 33.22
N GLU A 6 -54.16 32.70 33.61
CA GLU A 6 -53.60 32.91 34.94
C GLU A 6 -52.16 32.30 35.08
N GLU A 7 -51.36 33.09 35.74
CA GLU A 7 -49.99 32.93 36.21
C GLU A 7 -50.04 32.22 37.59
N GLN A 8 -49.03 31.37 37.90
CA GLN A 8 -48.48 31.32 39.26
C GLN A 8 -47.20 30.49 39.37
N HIS A 9 -46.14 31.21 39.63
CA HIS A 9 -45.12 31.13 40.70
C HIS A 9 -44.43 29.80 41.00
N GLY A 10 -43.05 29.88 40.90
CA GLY A 10 -42.06 29.03 41.52
C GLY A 10 -42.07 29.01 43.06
N PRO A 11 -41.04 28.57 43.78
CA PRO A 11 -39.64 28.93 43.66
C PRO A 11 -38.59 27.87 44.08
N THR A 12 -37.34 28.36 44.14
CA THR A 12 -36.11 28.01 44.93
C THR A 12 -35.24 26.90 44.40
N GLN A 13 -34.10 27.28 43.87
CA GLN A 13 -32.74 27.47 44.41
C GLN A 13 -32.30 26.39 45.39
N GLU A 14 -31.24 25.67 44.98
CA GLU A 14 -30.06 25.43 45.83
C GLU A 14 -28.84 25.07 44.97
N HIS A 15 -27.80 25.87 45.09
CA HIS A 15 -26.40 25.67 44.73
C HIS A 15 -25.62 25.30 46.01
N PRO A 16 -24.33 25.06 45.92
CA PRO A 16 -23.55 23.79 45.72
C PRO A 16 -22.83 23.36 47.01
N PRO A 17 -21.93 22.45 46.97
CA PRO A 17 -20.59 22.77 47.47
C PRO A 17 -19.37 22.22 46.71
N THR A 18 -18.48 23.15 46.45
CA THR A 18 -17.00 23.15 46.66
C THR A 18 -16.19 21.88 46.54
N GLN A 19 -15.19 22.04 45.68
CA GLN A 19 -13.94 21.25 45.60
C GLN A 19 -13.20 21.12 46.93
N PRO A 20 -12.29 20.15 47.00
CA PRO A 20 -10.90 20.57 47.22
C PRO A 20 -9.87 19.97 46.22
N LEU A 21 -8.91 20.84 45.97
CA LEU A 21 -7.60 20.60 45.39
C LEU A 21 -6.84 19.47 46.11
N LEU A 22 -6.14 18.64 45.37
CA LEU A 22 -4.73 18.25 45.62
C LEU A 22 -4.22 17.19 44.64
N GLY A 23 -3.04 17.41 44.15
CA GLY A 23 -2.10 16.36 43.79
C GLY A 23 -1.89 16.11 42.30
N GLY A 24 -0.85 16.73 41.74
CA GLY A 24 -0.26 16.40 40.44
C GLY A 24 0.19 14.97 40.37
N MET A 25 -0.14 14.30 39.25
CA MET A 25 0.61 13.14 38.77
C MET A 25 0.73 13.26 37.27
N SER A 26 1.98 13.44 36.87
CA SER A 26 2.51 13.32 35.53
C SER A 26 2.17 11.93 34.95
N TYR A 27 1.27 11.87 33.99
CA TYR A 27 1.06 10.65 33.21
C TYR A 27 2.10 10.57 32.09
N ASN A 28 3.14 9.79 32.37
CA ASN A 28 4.05 9.25 31.39
C ASN A 28 3.29 8.16 30.61
N GLN A 29 2.82 8.46 29.40
CA GLN A 29 2.24 7.45 28.51
C GLN A 29 3.34 6.57 27.96
N GLN A 30 3.62 5.48 28.62
CA GLN A 30 4.32 4.33 28.05
C GLN A 30 3.37 3.65 27.06
N GLN A 31 3.72 3.66 25.80
CA GLN A 31 3.08 2.83 24.79
C GLN A 31 3.23 1.36 25.15
N PRO A 32 2.20 0.52 24.98
CA PRO A 32 2.33 -0.92 25.22
C PRO A 32 3.24 -1.54 24.16
N TYR A 33 4.28 -2.20 24.65
CA TYR A 33 5.21 -3.04 23.92
C TYR A 33 4.45 -4.20 23.24
N ASN A 34 4.54 -4.27 21.90
CA ASN A 34 3.95 -5.36 21.12
C ASN A 34 5.01 -6.45 20.88
N PRO A 35 4.90 -7.68 21.46
CA PRO A 35 5.93 -8.71 21.37
C PRO A 35 5.91 -9.57 20.10
N ALA A 36 5.39 -9.08 18.96
CA ALA A 36 5.17 -9.88 17.75
C ALA A 36 6.17 -9.64 16.59
N TYR A 37 7.32 -9.00 16.82
CA TYR A 37 8.39 -8.95 15.82
C TYR A 37 9.60 -9.73 16.32
N GLN A 38 9.54 -11.05 16.20
CA GLN A 38 10.74 -11.89 16.23
C GLN A 38 11.39 -11.89 14.85
N ASN A 39 12.55 -11.29 14.79
CA ASN A 39 13.45 -11.24 13.65
C ASN A 39 14.01 -12.66 13.38
N PRO A 40 13.84 -13.26 12.18
CA PRO A 40 14.28 -14.64 11.91
C PRO A 40 15.73 -14.76 11.44
N TYR A 41 16.60 -13.81 11.71
CA TYR A 41 18.03 -13.97 11.44
C TYR A 41 18.79 -14.25 12.73
N PRO A 42 19.42 -15.46 12.90
CA PRO A 42 20.24 -15.74 14.05
C PRO A 42 21.53 -14.92 13.99
N ASN A 43 21.72 -14.10 15.02
CA ASN A 43 22.95 -13.39 15.33
C ASN A 43 24.07 -14.42 15.56
N GLN A 44 24.98 -14.60 14.63
CA GLN A 44 26.25 -15.31 14.86
C GLN A 44 27.22 -14.36 15.56
N GLN A 45 27.04 -14.17 16.86
CA GLN A 45 28.13 -13.83 17.73
C GLN A 45 28.68 -15.14 18.35
N GLN A 46 29.69 -15.70 17.73
CA GLN A 46 30.47 -16.75 18.31
C GLN A 46 31.36 -16.17 19.42
N GLN A 47 30.98 -16.53 20.58
CA GLN A 47 31.69 -16.51 21.84
C GLN A 47 33.02 -17.29 21.74
N TYR A 48 34.14 -16.60 21.71
CA TYR A 48 35.44 -17.23 22.00
C TYR A 48 35.68 -17.14 23.50
N GLN A 49 35.38 -18.22 24.21
CA GLN A 49 35.90 -18.52 25.54
C GLN A 49 36.48 -19.91 25.54
N GLY A 50 37.74 -20.03 25.98
CA GLY A 50 38.26 -21.23 26.63
C GLY A 50 39.39 -21.96 25.94
N GLN A 51 40.58 -21.53 26.24
CA GLN A 51 41.67 -22.31 26.86
C GLN A 51 42.00 -23.72 26.30
N GLY A 52 43.17 -23.82 25.73
CA GLY A 52 43.95 -25.04 25.63
C GLY A 52 45.34 -24.72 25.11
N PRO A 53 46.44 -25.18 25.74
CA PRO A 53 47.80 -24.91 25.33
C PRO A 53 48.15 -25.66 24.02
N PRO A 54 49.02 -25.11 23.17
CA PRO A 54 49.42 -25.75 21.92
C PRO A 54 50.41 -26.91 22.15
N PRO A 55 50.36 -27.98 21.32
CA PRO A 55 51.35 -29.04 21.36
C PRO A 55 52.70 -28.61 20.75
N PRO A 56 53.82 -29.18 21.17
CA PRO A 56 55.15 -28.78 20.77
C PRO A 56 55.58 -29.40 19.44
N GLY A 57 56.31 -28.59 18.65
CA GLY A 57 57.31 -29.08 17.71
C GLY A 57 56.97 -28.97 16.23
N PHE A 58 57.45 -27.91 15.60
CA PHE A 58 58.18 -28.01 14.36
C PHE A 58 59.08 -26.77 14.15
N ASN A 59 60.36 -27.04 14.13
CA ASN A 59 61.44 -26.06 14.00
C ASN A 59 61.87 -26.03 12.52
N VAL A 60 61.80 -24.89 11.85
CA VAL A 60 62.64 -24.58 10.66
C VAL A 60 63.03 -23.12 10.71
N GLY A 61 64.33 -22.95 10.67
CA GLY A 61 65.07 -21.73 10.97
C GLY A 61 65.05 -20.60 9.98
N GLY A 62 65.61 -19.49 10.42
CA GLY A 62 66.38 -18.52 9.66
C GLY A 62 65.72 -17.16 9.45
N GLY A 63 66.29 -16.12 10.11
CA GLY A 63 66.17 -14.75 9.63
C GLY A 63 65.88 -13.72 10.74
N GLN A 64 66.94 -13.19 11.29
CA GLN A 64 67.01 -12.03 12.18
C GLN A 64 66.30 -10.81 11.57
N ASN A 65 65.43 -10.13 12.36
CA ASN A 65 65.60 -8.69 12.60
C ASN A 65 64.75 -8.27 13.83
N GLN A 66 65.49 -7.72 14.79
CA GLN A 66 64.97 -7.10 15.99
C GLN A 66 64.30 -5.76 15.66
N SER A 67 63.07 -5.59 16.13
CA SER A 67 62.60 -4.25 16.51
C SER A 67 61.75 -4.39 17.78
N GLN A 68 62.33 -3.96 18.87
CA GLN A 68 61.75 -3.83 20.20
C GLN A 68 60.60 -2.81 20.14
N GLY A 69 59.35 -3.27 20.28
CA GLY A 69 58.20 -2.43 20.54
C GLY A 69 58.15 -2.04 22.01
N TYR A 70 58.45 -0.82 22.31
CA TYR A 70 58.37 -0.15 23.61
C TYR A 70 56.89 0.03 23.97
N PHE A 71 56.42 -0.62 25.00
CA PHE A 71 55.12 -0.33 25.65
C PHE A 71 55.34 0.76 26.69
N PRO A 72 54.72 1.92 26.59
CA PRO A 72 54.78 2.92 27.64
C PRO A 72 53.93 2.49 28.84
N PRO A 73 54.33 2.80 30.09
CA PRO A 73 53.56 2.51 31.29
C PRO A 73 52.31 3.39 31.39
N PRO A 74 51.27 2.93 32.09
CA PRO A 74 50.03 3.69 32.26
C PRO A 74 50.27 5.00 33.00
N PRO A 75 49.62 6.12 32.61
CA PRO A 75 49.76 7.41 33.25
C PRO A 75 49.13 7.40 34.64
N PRO A 76 49.68 8.17 35.60
CA PRO A 76 49.17 8.32 36.96
C PRO A 76 47.84 9.09 36.99
N PRO A 77 47.00 8.91 38.02
CA PRO A 77 45.73 9.61 38.14
C PRO A 77 45.98 11.11 38.42
N MET A 78 45.55 11.98 37.51
CA MET A 78 45.51 13.43 37.73
C MET A 78 44.20 13.83 38.40
N HIS A 79 44.35 14.46 39.56
CA HIS A 79 43.30 15.25 40.19
C HIS A 79 43.20 16.64 39.55
N GLY A 80 42.00 17.03 39.20
CA GLY A 80 41.52 18.41 39.23
C GLY A 80 41.85 19.30 38.04
N GLY A 81 40.84 19.54 37.21
CA GLY A 81 40.54 20.83 36.60
C GLY A 81 41.45 21.29 35.47
N MET A 82 41.02 21.03 34.23
CA MET A 82 41.13 21.99 33.13
C MET A 82 40.35 21.50 31.92
N PHE A 83 39.68 22.42 31.29
CA PHE A 83 38.76 22.32 30.17
C PHE A 83 39.15 21.29 29.08
N ASN A 84 38.20 20.41 28.79
CA ASN A 84 38.21 19.35 27.79
C ASN A 84 38.31 19.86 26.35
N GLN A 85 39.51 19.99 25.82
CA GLN A 85 39.71 20.16 24.37
C GLN A 85 39.65 18.82 23.63
N ALA A 86 39.78 17.67 24.35
CA ALA A 86 39.65 16.33 23.79
C ALA A 86 38.19 15.97 23.45
N ASN A 87 37.19 16.48 24.18
CA ASN A 87 35.78 16.23 23.94
C ASN A 87 35.22 16.94 22.68
N LEU A 88 35.93 17.96 22.17
CA LEU A 88 35.53 18.63 20.91
C LEU A 88 35.94 17.84 19.66
N MET A 89 37.05 17.08 19.75
CA MET A 89 37.50 16.25 18.61
C MET A 89 36.73 14.90 18.55
N GLU A 90 36.44 14.32 19.70
CA GLU A 90 35.63 13.05 19.80
C GLU A 90 34.16 13.28 19.40
N ASN A 91 33.59 14.44 19.74
CA ASN A 91 32.23 14.80 19.34
C ASN A 91 32.15 15.17 17.84
N GLY A 92 33.26 15.64 17.22
CA GLY A 92 33.32 15.87 15.77
C GLY A 92 33.36 14.58 14.94
N GLN A 93 34.09 13.56 15.41
CA GLN A 93 34.16 12.26 14.73
C GLN A 93 32.88 11.45 14.87
N ASN A 94 32.22 11.43 16.04
CA ASN A 94 30.93 10.77 16.25
C ASN A 94 29.78 11.46 15.49
N GLY A 95 29.86 12.77 15.30
CA GLY A 95 28.89 13.51 14.49
C GLY A 95 29.00 13.18 13.01
N GLN A 96 30.20 12.92 12.50
CA GLN A 96 30.43 12.60 11.08
C GLN A 96 30.10 11.15 10.76
N GLN A 97 30.44 10.18 11.64
CA GLN A 97 30.03 8.78 11.49
C GLN A 97 28.52 8.60 11.53
N ASN A 98 27.81 9.25 12.46
CA ASN A 98 26.34 9.22 12.52
C ASN A 98 25.69 9.92 11.31
N GLY A 99 26.36 10.89 10.71
CA GLY A 99 25.94 11.53 9.46
C GLY A 99 26.02 10.56 8.28
N ASP A 100 27.16 9.95 8.09
CA ASP A 100 27.43 9.05 6.96
C ASP A 100 26.58 7.77 7.01
N GLU A 101 26.37 7.18 8.19
CA GLU A 101 25.44 6.07 8.39
C GLU A 101 24.00 6.48 8.04
N LYS A 102 23.54 7.62 8.53
CA LYS A 102 22.19 8.12 8.25
C LYS A 102 21.97 8.40 6.77
N TYR A 103 22.97 8.96 6.08
CA TYR A 103 22.92 9.15 4.62
C TYR A 103 22.92 7.81 3.86
N SER A 104 23.73 6.84 4.27
CA SER A 104 23.77 5.52 3.64
C SER A 104 22.45 4.76 3.79
N PHE A 105 21.81 4.80 4.95
CA PHE A 105 20.47 4.23 5.19
C PHE A 105 19.41 4.91 4.31
N GLN A 106 19.39 6.24 4.24
CA GLN A 106 18.44 6.97 3.40
C GLN A 106 18.61 6.67 1.89
N PHE A 107 19.84 6.52 1.42
CA PHE A 107 20.11 6.12 0.03
C PHE A 107 19.66 4.69 -0.24
N SER A 108 19.90 3.77 0.69
CA SER A 108 19.45 2.38 0.62
C SER A 108 17.92 2.30 0.51
N ASP A 109 17.20 3.01 1.38
CA ASP A 109 15.72 3.03 1.40
C ASP A 109 15.13 3.58 0.10
N LYS A 110 15.68 4.67 -0.44
CA LYS A 110 15.24 5.23 -1.73
C LYS A 110 15.49 4.28 -2.89
N THR A 111 16.62 3.58 -2.88
CA THR A 111 16.97 2.61 -3.95
C THR A 111 16.06 1.41 -3.90
N ILE A 112 15.78 0.87 -2.71
CA ILE A 112 14.84 -0.24 -2.49
C ILE A 112 13.44 0.15 -2.95
N ARG A 113 12.97 1.36 -2.57
CA ARG A 113 11.67 1.88 -2.98
C ARG A 113 11.56 2.05 -4.50
N ALA A 114 12.58 2.58 -5.15
CA ALA A 114 12.61 2.73 -6.61
C ALA A 114 12.57 1.38 -7.34
N ALA A 115 13.29 0.37 -6.83
CA ALA A 115 13.26 -0.99 -7.36
C ALA A 115 11.88 -1.63 -7.17
N PHE A 116 11.24 -1.44 -6.01
CA PHE A 116 9.88 -1.88 -5.71
C PHE A 116 8.86 -1.28 -6.69
N VAL A 117 8.86 0.04 -6.85
CA VAL A 117 7.95 0.76 -7.77
C VAL A 117 8.11 0.25 -9.20
N ARG A 118 9.35 0.08 -9.67
CA ARG A 118 9.62 -0.47 -11.01
C ARG A 118 9.07 -1.87 -11.16
N LYS A 119 9.25 -2.74 -10.16
CA LYS A 119 8.75 -4.12 -10.16
C LYS A 119 7.23 -4.16 -10.22
N VAL A 120 6.55 -3.32 -9.41
CA VAL A 120 5.09 -3.22 -9.39
C VAL A 120 4.55 -2.78 -10.75
N PHE A 121 5.05 -1.67 -11.31
CA PHE A 121 4.58 -1.20 -12.62
C PHE A 121 4.87 -2.17 -13.75
N SER A 122 6.02 -2.87 -13.72
CA SER A 122 6.32 -3.90 -14.72
C SER A 122 5.30 -5.04 -14.65
N LEU A 123 4.92 -5.47 -13.46
CA LEU A 123 3.92 -6.52 -13.26
C LEU A 123 2.54 -6.05 -13.73
N VAL A 124 2.11 -4.85 -13.34
CA VAL A 124 0.85 -4.23 -13.79
C VAL A 124 0.81 -4.14 -15.32
N PHE A 125 1.89 -3.72 -15.95
CA PHE A 125 1.98 -3.63 -17.40
C PHE A 125 1.80 -5.00 -18.09
N ILE A 126 2.44 -6.05 -17.56
CA ILE A 126 2.27 -7.42 -18.06
C ILE A 126 0.81 -7.87 -17.90
N MET A 127 0.22 -7.67 -16.73
CA MET A 127 -1.18 -8.03 -16.44
C MET A 127 -2.15 -7.31 -17.39
N LEU A 128 -2.00 -6.00 -17.57
CA LEU A 128 -2.82 -5.22 -18.49
C LEU A 128 -2.63 -5.63 -19.95
N SER A 129 -1.41 -6.00 -20.35
CA SER A 129 -1.12 -6.52 -21.71
C SER A 129 -1.85 -7.83 -21.97
N ILE A 130 -1.91 -8.73 -20.98
CA ILE A 130 -2.68 -9.99 -21.06
C ILE A 130 -4.16 -9.69 -21.21
N VAL A 131 -4.71 -8.77 -20.36
CA VAL A 131 -6.13 -8.37 -20.46
C VAL A 131 -6.44 -7.80 -21.84
N GLY A 132 -5.61 -6.89 -22.35
CA GLY A 132 -5.77 -6.31 -23.68
C GLY A 132 -5.75 -7.35 -24.79
N GLY A 133 -4.76 -8.26 -24.76
CA GLY A 133 -4.65 -9.34 -25.76
C GLY A 133 -5.84 -10.28 -25.75
N VAL A 134 -6.28 -10.73 -24.58
CA VAL A 134 -7.46 -11.61 -24.44
C VAL A 134 -8.75 -10.90 -24.86
N THR A 135 -8.89 -9.62 -24.53
CA THR A 135 -10.08 -8.81 -24.89
C THR A 135 -10.18 -8.56 -26.40
N LEU A 136 -9.05 -8.42 -27.10
CA LEU A 136 -9.02 -8.22 -28.54
C LEU A 136 -9.29 -9.50 -29.34
N PHE A 137 -9.03 -10.68 -28.78
CA PHE A 137 -9.13 -11.96 -29.47
C PHE A 137 -10.49 -12.23 -30.13
N PRO A 138 -11.68 -12.00 -29.48
CA PRO A 138 -12.97 -12.19 -30.11
C PRO A 138 -13.23 -11.27 -31.32
N TRP A 139 -12.64 -10.08 -31.34
CA TRP A 139 -12.76 -9.14 -32.49
C TRP A 139 -12.01 -9.62 -33.73
N LEU A 140 -10.97 -10.44 -33.51
CA LEU A 140 -10.21 -11.03 -34.62
C LEU A 140 -10.81 -12.37 -35.09
N HIS A 141 -11.65 -13.04 -34.25
CA HIS A 141 -12.18 -14.37 -34.52
C HIS A 141 -13.69 -14.44 -34.29
N ALA A 142 -14.47 -14.27 -35.34
CA ALA A 142 -15.93 -14.18 -35.28
C ALA A 142 -16.62 -15.38 -34.56
N PRO A 143 -16.17 -16.66 -34.66
CA PRO A 143 -16.76 -17.78 -33.91
C PRO A 143 -16.65 -17.56 -32.40
N THR A 144 -15.50 -17.07 -31.90
CA THR A 144 -15.30 -16.76 -30.48
C THR A 144 -16.22 -15.63 -30.01
N MET A 145 -16.41 -14.60 -30.82
CA MET A 145 -17.34 -13.52 -30.48
C MET A 145 -18.76 -14.02 -30.26
N ARG A 146 -19.25 -14.91 -31.12
CA ARG A 146 -20.58 -15.53 -30.98
C ARG A 146 -20.67 -16.38 -29.70
N MET A 147 -19.65 -17.21 -29.44
CA MET A 147 -19.60 -18.06 -28.26
C MET A 147 -19.64 -17.24 -26.98
N VAL A 148 -18.84 -16.15 -26.91
CA VAL A 148 -18.74 -15.29 -25.74
C VAL A 148 -20.04 -14.54 -25.47
N ARG A 149 -20.71 -14.02 -26.51
CA ARG A 149 -21.99 -13.30 -26.39
C ARG A 149 -23.15 -14.20 -25.93
N HIS A 150 -23.16 -15.48 -26.29
CA HIS A 150 -24.27 -16.40 -25.98
C HIS A 150 -24.04 -17.22 -24.71
N ASN A 151 -22.84 -17.23 -24.14
CA ASN A 151 -22.52 -18.08 -23.00
C ASN A 151 -22.22 -17.26 -21.73
N THR A 152 -23.28 -16.91 -21.00
CA THR A 152 -23.15 -16.23 -19.70
C THR A 152 -22.39 -17.07 -18.67
N GLY A 153 -22.30 -18.39 -18.83
CA GLY A 153 -21.54 -19.27 -17.95
C GLY A 153 -20.04 -18.97 -17.94
N ILE A 154 -19.49 -18.48 -19.05
CA ILE A 154 -18.07 -18.05 -19.12
C ILE A 154 -17.81 -16.88 -18.16
N TYR A 155 -18.71 -15.90 -18.13
CA TYR A 155 -18.61 -14.75 -17.21
C TYR A 155 -18.73 -15.21 -15.75
N LEU A 156 -19.76 -16.00 -15.44
CA LEU A 156 -20.00 -16.45 -14.06
C LEU A 156 -18.85 -17.33 -13.54
N GLY A 157 -18.35 -18.25 -14.35
CA GLY A 157 -17.19 -19.08 -14.00
C GLY A 157 -15.93 -18.25 -13.75
N SER A 158 -15.65 -17.30 -14.64
CA SER A 158 -14.51 -16.38 -14.47
C SER A 158 -14.66 -15.51 -13.22
N TYR A 159 -15.87 -15.05 -12.91
CA TYR A 159 -16.15 -14.25 -11.73
C TYR A 159 -15.88 -15.02 -10.43
N VAL A 160 -16.27 -16.30 -10.34
CA VAL A 160 -15.96 -17.14 -9.19
C VAL A 160 -14.45 -17.32 -9.01
N VAL A 161 -13.72 -17.62 -10.10
CA VAL A 161 -12.25 -17.74 -10.06
C VAL A 161 -11.59 -16.41 -9.66
N PHE A 162 -12.07 -15.30 -10.21
CA PHE A 162 -11.65 -13.96 -9.84
C PHE A 162 -11.81 -13.70 -8.34
N LEU A 163 -13.00 -13.95 -7.76
CA LEU A 163 -13.26 -13.72 -6.34
C LEU A 163 -12.35 -14.56 -5.44
N VAL A 164 -12.21 -15.84 -5.72
CA VAL A 164 -11.37 -16.75 -4.92
C VAL A 164 -9.91 -16.31 -4.97
N THR A 165 -9.38 -15.99 -6.16
CA THR A 165 -7.99 -15.58 -6.31
C THR A 165 -7.74 -14.18 -5.75
N TYR A 166 -8.67 -13.24 -5.92
CA TYR A 166 -8.59 -11.90 -5.34
C TYR A 166 -8.56 -11.94 -3.80
N LEU A 167 -9.49 -12.69 -3.18
CA LEU A 167 -9.52 -12.87 -1.73
C LEU A 167 -8.24 -13.56 -1.23
N SER A 168 -7.74 -14.54 -1.96
CA SER A 168 -6.48 -15.22 -1.64
C SER A 168 -5.28 -14.26 -1.65
N LEU A 169 -5.17 -13.37 -2.65
CA LEU A 169 -4.08 -12.40 -2.76
C LEU A 169 -4.23 -11.22 -1.79
N SER A 170 -5.47 -10.82 -1.45
CA SER A 170 -5.73 -9.68 -0.56
C SER A 170 -5.66 -10.07 0.92
N CYS A 171 -6.21 -11.24 1.30
CA CYS A 171 -6.35 -11.62 2.70
C CYS A 171 -5.26 -12.57 3.21
N CYS A 172 -4.61 -13.35 2.32
CA CYS A 172 -3.67 -14.39 2.71
C CYS A 172 -2.22 -14.02 2.38
N GLU A 173 -1.35 -13.94 3.39
CA GLU A 173 0.06 -13.62 3.17
C GLU A 173 0.83 -14.72 2.43
N GLY A 174 0.48 -16.01 2.65
CA GLY A 174 1.15 -17.14 2.03
C GLY A 174 1.15 -17.10 0.50
N PRO A 175 -0.01 -17.07 -0.16
CA PRO A 175 -0.12 -16.94 -1.61
C PRO A 175 0.49 -15.64 -2.17
N ARG A 176 0.51 -14.56 -1.39
CA ARG A 176 1.00 -13.24 -1.78
C ARG A 176 2.52 -13.12 -1.77
N ARG A 177 3.20 -13.78 -0.80
CA ARG A 177 4.65 -13.63 -0.56
C ARG A 177 5.51 -14.80 -1.03
N LYS A 178 4.97 -16.04 -1.06
CA LYS A 178 5.76 -17.24 -1.36
C LYS A 178 5.90 -17.48 -2.86
N PHE A 179 7.13 -17.40 -3.36
CA PHE A 179 7.46 -17.82 -4.72
C PHE A 179 7.49 -19.37 -4.82
N PRO A 180 6.98 -20.02 -5.89
CA PRO A 180 6.36 -19.42 -7.08
C PRO A 180 4.83 -19.25 -6.98
N ILE A 181 4.19 -19.60 -5.86
CA ILE A 181 2.74 -19.61 -5.69
C ILE A 181 2.15 -18.21 -5.95
N ASN A 182 2.83 -17.16 -5.51
CA ASN A 182 2.41 -15.79 -5.70
C ASN A 182 2.22 -15.42 -7.19
N LEU A 183 3.13 -15.84 -8.06
CA LEU A 183 3.03 -15.58 -9.50
C LEU A 183 1.94 -16.44 -10.16
N ILE A 184 1.79 -17.70 -9.73
CA ILE A 184 0.76 -18.62 -10.25
C ILE A 184 -0.63 -18.07 -9.94
N VAL A 185 -0.90 -17.70 -8.68
CA VAL A 185 -2.20 -17.16 -8.28
C VAL A 185 -2.48 -15.82 -8.97
N THR A 186 -1.46 -14.96 -9.10
CA THR A 186 -1.58 -13.70 -9.85
C THR A 186 -1.88 -13.93 -11.33
N ALA A 187 -1.28 -14.92 -11.96
CA ALA A 187 -1.56 -15.29 -13.34
C ALA A 187 -3.01 -15.78 -13.51
N ILE A 188 -3.49 -16.67 -12.63
CA ILE A 188 -4.88 -17.15 -12.64
C ILE A 188 -5.84 -15.99 -12.45
N PHE A 189 -5.58 -15.10 -11.49
CA PHE A 189 -6.35 -13.89 -11.25
C PHE A 189 -6.40 -12.99 -12.50
N THR A 190 -5.26 -12.79 -13.18
CA THR A 190 -5.18 -11.98 -14.39
C THR A 190 -5.99 -12.57 -15.54
N PHE A 191 -5.92 -13.89 -15.76
CA PHE A 191 -6.68 -14.56 -16.80
C PHE A 191 -8.18 -14.55 -16.51
N ALA A 192 -8.58 -14.73 -15.25
CA ALA A 192 -9.99 -14.63 -14.86
C ALA A 192 -10.53 -13.21 -15.13
N THR A 193 -9.78 -12.18 -14.73
CA THR A 193 -10.13 -10.77 -14.99
C THR A 193 -10.17 -10.46 -16.48
N ALA A 194 -9.20 -10.98 -17.24
CA ALA A 194 -9.14 -10.83 -18.69
C ALA A 194 -10.37 -11.44 -19.39
N THR A 195 -10.78 -12.63 -18.95
CA THR A 195 -12.00 -13.30 -19.48
C THR A 195 -13.27 -12.52 -19.15
N MET A 196 -13.39 -11.99 -17.93
CA MET A 196 -14.53 -11.10 -17.58
C MET A 196 -14.54 -9.85 -18.44
N THR A 197 -13.40 -9.19 -18.60
CA THR A 197 -13.26 -7.98 -19.43
C THR A 197 -13.59 -8.28 -20.89
N MET A 198 -13.14 -9.41 -21.41
CA MET A 198 -13.48 -9.89 -22.75
C MET A 198 -15.00 -10.05 -22.93
N VAL A 199 -15.69 -10.71 -21.98
CA VAL A 199 -17.15 -10.90 -22.06
C VAL A 199 -17.88 -9.56 -21.99
N ILE A 200 -17.50 -8.68 -21.07
CA ILE A 200 -18.13 -7.35 -20.92
C ILE A 200 -17.93 -6.56 -22.24
N SER A 201 -16.70 -6.49 -22.74
CA SER A 201 -16.37 -5.74 -23.96
C SER A 201 -17.07 -6.29 -25.20
N ALA A 202 -17.29 -7.61 -25.29
CA ALA A 202 -17.97 -8.24 -26.43
C ALA A 202 -19.43 -7.79 -26.61
N HIS A 203 -20.07 -7.23 -25.58
CA HIS A 203 -21.46 -6.72 -25.66
C HIS A 203 -21.55 -5.25 -26.07
N HIS A 204 -20.42 -4.58 -26.29
CA HIS A 204 -20.34 -3.19 -26.72
C HIS A 204 -19.79 -3.09 -28.14
N ASP A 205 -19.97 -1.93 -28.80
CA ASP A 205 -19.38 -1.67 -30.09
C ASP A 205 -17.87 -1.40 -30.00
N ALA A 206 -17.13 -1.76 -31.03
CA ALA A 206 -15.67 -1.60 -31.08
C ALA A 206 -15.24 -0.15 -30.81
N ASN A 207 -15.94 0.83 -31.40
CA ASN A 207 -15.64 2.25 -31.23
C ASN A 207 -15.79 2.70 -29.77
N VAL A 208 -16.82 2.20 -29.07
CA VAL A 208 -17.07 2.50 -27.66
C VAL A 208 -15.97 1.89 -26.78
N VAL A 209 -15.57 0.63 -27.07
CA VAL A 209 -14.48 -0.05 -26.35
C VAL A 209 -13.15 0.70 -26.53
N LEU A 210 -12.83 1.12 -27.76
CA LEU A 210 -11.61 1.89 -28.06
C LEU A 210 -11.63 3.27 -27.39
N LEU A 211 -12.78 3.97 -27.39
CA LEU A 211 -12.94 5.25 -26.71
C LEU A 211 -12.74 5.12 -25.20
N ALA A 212 -13.43 4.14 -24.57
CA ALA A 212 -13.27 3.88 -23.15
C ALA A 212 -11.83 3.53 -22.78
N LEU A 213 -11.15 2.73 -23.60
CA LEU A 213 -9.75 2.37 -23.42
C LEU A 213 -8.83 3.59 -23.51
N ALA A 214 -9.01 4.44 -24.52
CA ALA A 214 -8.20 5.64 -24.69
C ALA A 214 -8.34 6.61 -23.51
N ILE A 215 -9.57 6.83 -23.03
CA ILE A 215 -9.84 7.68 -21.86
C ILE A 215 -9.27 7.04 -20.59
N CYS A 216 -9.44 5.73 -20.41
CA CYS A 216 -8.88 4.99 -19.26
C CYS A 216 -7.35 5.14 -19.20
N ILE A 217 -6.65 4.95 -20.31
CA ILE A 217 -5.19 5.14 -20.39
C ILE A 217 -4.81 6.57 -20.03
N GLY A 218 -5.50 7.56 -20.63
CA GLY A 218 -5.26 8.99 -20.36
C GLY A 218 -5.44 9.35 -18.89
N CYS A 219 -6.55 8.93 -18.28
CA CYS A 219 -6.83 9.13 -16.85
C CYS A 219 -5.80 8.45 -15.96
N THR A 220 -5.46 7.19 -16.24
CA THR A 220 -4.48 6.42 -15.47
C THR A 220 -3.12 7.11 -15.49
N LEU A 221 -2.61 7.50 -16.67
CA LEU A 221 -1.33 8.17 -16.78
C LEU A 221 -1.34 9.52 -16.05
N ALA A 222 -2.40 10.32 -16.20
CA ALA A 222 -2.53 11.60 -15.52
C ALA A 222 -2.52 11.42 -13.98
N ILE A 223 -3.27 10.43 -13.47
CA ILE A 223 -3.34 10.14 -12.04
C ILE A 223 -2.00 9.65 -11.51
N VAL A 224 -1.32 8.73 -12.19
CA VAL A 224 -0.01 8.21 -11.78
C VAL A 224 1.02 9.34 -11.70
N VAL A 225 1.08 10.21 -12.71
CA VAL A 225 1.98 11.36 -12.72
C VAL A 225 1.64 12.33 -11.58
N PHE A 226 0.36 12.69 -11.44
CA PHE A 226 -0.08 13.62 -10.40
C PHE A 226 0.13 13.06 -8.99
N ALA A 227 -0.23 11.80 -8.72
CA ALA A 227 -0.07 11.15 -7.44
C ALA A 227 1.41 11.06 -7.00
N SER A 228 2.33 10.83 -7.96
CA SER A 228 3.76 10.74 -7.70
C SER A 228 4.42 12.10 -7.41
N GLN A 229 3.88 13.21 -7.94
CA GLN A 229 4.49 14.54 -7.84
C GLN A 229 3.84 15.44 -6.78
N THR A 230 2.55 15.20 -6.46
CA THR A 230 1.82 16.06 -5.53
C THR A 230 2.34 15.93 -4.09
N LYS A 231 2.30 17.04 -3.35
CA LYS A 231 2.56 17.07 -1.91
C LYS A 231 1.32 16.74 -1.07
N PHE A 232 0.14 16.75 -1.69
CA PHE A 232 -1.11 16.41 -1.03
C PHE A 232 -1.14 14.92 -0.67
N ASP A 233 -1.41 14.60 0.59
CA ASP A 233 -1.47 13.24 1.12
C ASP A 233 -2.93 12.79 1.26
N LEU A 234 -3.45 12.08 0.27
CA LEU A 234 -4.80 11.51 0.33
C LEU A 234 -4.87 10.32 1.28
N THR A 235 -3.75 9.63 1.54
CA THR A 235 -3.72 8.48 2.45
C THR A 235 -4.10 8.88 3.88
N ALA A 236 -3.80 10.12 4.29
CA ALA A 236 -4.24 10.67 5.57
C ALA A 236 -5.77 10.77 5.69
N HIS A 237 -6.47 10.81 4.56
CA HIS A 237 -7.92 10.98 4.44
C HIS A 237 -8.63 9.69 3.99
N MET A 238 -7.96 8.54 4.05
CA MET A 238 -8.47 7.24 3.58
C MET A 238 -9.85 6.89 4.14
N GLY A 239 -10.14 7.29 5.39
CA GLY A 239 -11.44 7.06 6.02
C GLY A 239 -12.61 7.72 5.28
N TYR A 240 -12.42 8.92 4.73
CA TYR A 240 -13.47 9.60 3.94
C TYR A 240 -13.72 8.88 2.61
N VAL A 241 -12.67 8.38 1.96
CA VAL A 241 -12.79 7.60 0.72
C VAL A 241 -13.53 6.31 0.97
N MET A 242 -13.27 5.62 2.10
CA MET A 242 -14.01 4.42 2.49
C MET A 242 -15.49 4.70 2.73
N ILE A 243 -15.83 5.78 3.45
CA ILE A 243 -17.23 6.17 3.66
C ILE A 243 -17.92 6.47 2.33
N ALA A 244 -17.27 7.25 1.45
CA ALA A 244 -17.79 7.55 0.12
C ALA A 244 -18.05 6.28 -0.69
N SER A 245 -17.18 5.28 -0.60
CA SER A 245 -17.35 3.99 -1.29
C SER A 245 -18.51 3.17 -0.76
N VAL A 246 -18.73 3.15 0.56
CA VAL A 246 -19.91 2.48 1.14
C VAL A 246 -21.19 3.16 0.69
N CYS A 247 -21.25 4.49 0.74
CA CYS A 247 -22.40 5.26 0.23
C CYS A 247 -22.64 4.98 -1.26
N PHE A 248 -21.57 4.91 -2.04
CA PHE A 248 -21.64 4.61 -3.47
C PHE A 248 -22.11 3.16 -3.74
N MET A 249 -21.68 2.20 -2.94
CA MET A 249 -22.15 0.82 -3.03
C MET A 249 -23.67 0.75 -2.78
N MET A 250 -24.18 1.48 -1.79
CA MET A 250 -25.64 1.55 -1.52
C MET A 250 -26.38 2.23 -2.69
N PHE A 251 -25.80 3.29 -3.27
CA PHE A 251 -26.35 3.91 -4.48
C PHE A 251 -26.39 2.93 -5.66
N GLY A 252 -25.38 2.07 -5.80
CA GLY A 252 -25.34 1.01 -6.82
C GLY A 252 -26.52 0.03 -6.73
N LEU A 253 -26.91 -0.37 -5.52
CA LEU A 253 -28.11 -1.21 -5.33
C LEU A 253 -29.38 -0.49 -5.82
N VAL A 254 -29.53 0.79 -5.49
CA VAL A 254 -30.66 1.61 -5.97
C VAL A 254 -30.63 1.75 -7.50
N ALA A 255 -29.46 1.95 -8.09
CA ALA A 255 -29.29 2.09 -9.53
C ALA A 255 -29.69 0.78 -10.27
N ILE A 256 -29.28 -0.39 -9.75
CA ILE A 256 -29.63 -1.70 -10.30
C ILE A 256 -31.16 -1.92 -10.22
N ILE A 257 -31.76 -1.66 -9.06
CA ILE A 257 -33.21 -1.79 -8.86
C ILE A 257 -33.97 -0.85 -9.82
N SER A 258 -33.53 0.40 -9.93
CA SER A 258 -34.13 1.39 -10.85
C SER A 258 -34.04 0.94 -12.31
N ALA A 259 -32.91 0.39 -12.72
CA ALA A 259 -32.71 -0.11 -14.08
C ALA A 259 -33.60 -1.31 -14.40
N TYR A 260 -33.72 -2.24 -13.44
CA TYR A 260 -34.47 -3.47 -13.65
C TYR A 260 -36.00 -3.22 -13.66
N PHE A 261 -36.51 -2.52 -12.64
CA PHE A 261 -37.97 -2.33 -12.46
C PHE A 261 -38.50 -1.14 -13.26
N PHE A 262 -37.79 -0.01 -13.29
CA PHE A 262 -38.27 1.24 -13.88
C PHE A 262 -37.66 1.55 -15.26
N LYS A 263 -36.67 0.73 -15.72
CA LYS A 263 -35.97 0.90 -17.00
C LYS A 263 -35.30 2.26 -17.18
N ILE A 264 -34.88 2.89 -16.07
CA ILE A 264 -34.26 4.22 -16.07
C ILE A 264 -32.76 4.06 -16.38
N LYS A 265 -32.38 4.17 -17.67
CA LYS A 265 -30.98 4.10 -18.12
C LYS A 265 -30.11 5.18 -17.49
N PHE A 266 -30.64 6.38 -17.22
CA PHE A 266 -29.93 7.49 -16.61
C PHE A 266 -29.29 7.15 -15.26
N MET A 267 -29.94 6.30 -14.44
CA MET A 267 -29.39 5.88 -13.14
C MET A 267 -28.13 5.02 -13.31
N ILE A 268 -28.07 4.17 -14.34
CA ILE A 268 -26.87 3.37 -14.64
C ILE A 268 -25.73 4.29 -15.08
N MET A 269 -26.03 5.30 -15.92
CA MET A 269 -25.03 6.24 -16.41
C MET A 269 -24.46 7.08 -15.26
N LEU A 270 -25.33 7.55 -14.34
CA LEU A 270 -24.89 8.28 -13.14
C LEU A 270 -24.05 7.40 -12.19
N TYR A 271 -24.45 6.14 -12.04
CA TYR A 271 -23.65 5.16 -11.29
C TYR A 271 -22.29 4.91 -11.96
N ALA A 272 -22.24 4.74 -13.26
CA ALA A 272 -20.98 4.53 -13.99
C ALA A 272 -20.04 5.75 -13.87
N LEU A 273 -20.59 6.97 -13.95
CA LEU A 273 -19.83 8.21 -13.75
C LEU A 273 -19.26 8.28 -12.31
N GLY A 274 -20.09 8.08 -11.30
CA GLY A 274 -19.66 8.09 -9.90
C GLY A 274 -18.63 7.01 -9.62
N GLY A 275 -18.81 5.80 -10.19
CA GLY A 275 -17.86 4.69 -10.07
C GLY A 275 -16.50 5.00 -10.68
N SER A 276 -16.49 5.61 -11.85
CA SER A 276 -15.22 6.02 -12.49
C SER A 276 -14.44 7.02 -11.62
N LEU A 277 -15.13 7.99 -11.01
CA LEU A 277 -14.50 8.96 -10.10
C LEU A 277 -13.93 8.29 -8.84
N ILE A 278 -14.66 7.35 -8.24
CA ILE A 278 -14.19 6.60 -7.07
C ILE A 278 -12.99 5.73 -7.42
N MET A 279 -13.00 5.06 -8.57
CA MET A 279 -11.83 4.26 -9.01
C MET A 279 -10.60 5.14 -9.27
N MET A 280 -10.78 6.34 -9.81
CA MET A 280 -9.67 7.30 -9.94
C MET A 280 -9.10 7.72 -8.57
N MET A 281 -9.96 7.87 -7.55
CA MET A 281 -9.51 8.17 -6.18
C MET A 281 -8.76 6.98 -5.56
N TYR A 282 -9.21 5.74 -5.76
CA TYR A 282 -8.50 4.55 -5.30
C TYR A 282 -7.15 4.40 -6.00
N LEU A 283 -7.11 4.53 -7.31
CA LEU A 283 -5.85 4.50 -8.07
C LEU A 283 -4.87 5.57 -7.57
N PHE A 284 -5.36 6.77 -7.26
CA PHE A 284 -4.53 7.82 -6.67
C PHE A 284 -3.96 7.43 -5.30
N LEU A 285 -4.80 6.85 -4.41
CA LEU A 285 -4.40 6.34 -3.10
C LEU A 285 -3.34 5.24 -3.23
N ASP A 286 -3.58 4.25 -4.08
CA ASP A 286 -2.71 3.08 -4.22
C ASP A 286 -1.35 3.45 -4.79
N VAL A 287 -1.31 4.39 -5.75
CA VAL A 287 -0.05 4.95 -6.25
C VAL A 287 0.69 5.71 -5.15
N GLN A 288 0.01 6.50 -4.31
CA GLN A 288 0.65 7.19 -3.19
C GLN A 288 1.20 6.21 -2.14
N MET A 289 0.44 5.18 -1.77
CA MET A 289 0.89 4.15 -0.83
C MET A 289 2.09 3.35 -1.38
N MET A 290 2.11 3.10 -2.70
CA MET A 290 3.23 2.44 -3.37
C MET A 290 4.47 3.34 -3.42
N MET A 291 4.32 4.64 -3.72
CA MET A 291 5.45 5.59 -3.79
C MET A 291 6.11 5.80 -2.42
N GLY A 292 5.37 5.64 -1.33
CA GLY A 292 5.85 5.80 0.05
C GLY A 292 6.05 7.25 0.48
N GLY A 293 6.52 7.43 1.74
CA GLY A 293 6.70 8.76 2.33
C GLY A 293 5.38 9.46 2.68
N ARG A 294 4.28 8.69 2.81
CA ARG A 294 2.95 9.15 3.19
C ARG A 294 2.55 8.53 4.54
N LYS A 295 1.40 8.96 5.06
CA LYS A 295 0.89 8.44 6.35
C LYS A 295 0.74 6.91 6.34
N TYR A 296 0.28 6.35 5.22
CA TYR A 296 0.21 4.91 4.99
C TYR A 296 1.01 4.56 3.75
N GLU A 297 1.79 3.48 3.83
CA GLU A 297 2.60 2.99 2.73
C GLU A 297 2.61 1.46 2.69
N ILE A 298 2.80 0.91 1.49
CA ILE A 298 2.91 -0.52 1.26
C ILE A 298 4.37 -0.95 1.42
N SER A 299 4.58 -2.06 2.14
CA SER A 299 5.91 -2.65 2.28
C SER A 299 6.46 -3.13 0.92
N PRO A 300 7.76 -2.93 0.63
CA PRO A 300 8.39 -3.45 -0.58
C PRO A 300 8.29 -4.96 -0.77
N GLU A 301 8.06 -5.72 0.30
CA GLU A 301 7.82 -7.16 0.25
C GLU A 301 6.47 -7.53 -0.37
N ASP A 302 5.49 -6.63 -0.28
CA ASP A 302 4.11 -6.83 -0.75
C ASP A 302 3.89 -6.32 -2.19
N TYR A 303 4.89 -6.49 -3.08
CA TYR A 303 4.82 -6.01 -4.46
C TYR A 303 3.68 -6.64 -5.27
N ILE A 304 3.31 -7.89 -4.99
CA ILE A 304 2.15 -8.55 -5.62
C ILE A 304 0.86 -7.85 -5.20
N TYR A 305 0.70 -7.56 -3.91
CA TYR A 305 -0.47 -6.86 -3.40
C TYR A 305 -0.62 -5.47 -4.05
N ALA A 306 0.46 -4.69 -4.06
CA ALA A 306 0.47 -3.37 -4.70
C ALA A 306 0.11 -3.44 -6.19
N ALA A 307 0.64 -4.44 -6.91
CA ALA A 307 0.34 -4.62 -8.33
C ALA A 307 -1.11 -5.02 -8.57
N VAL A 308 -1.67 -5.92 -7.74
CA VAL A 308 -3.07 -6.37 -7.85
C VAL A 308 -4.04 -5.21 -7.58
N GLN A 309 -3.77 -4.36 -6.58
CA GLN A 309 -4.62 -3.21 -6.27
C GLN A 309 -4.65 -2.21 -7.41
N ILE A 310 -3.49 -1.75 -7.88
CA ILE A 310 -3.39 -0.82 -9.03
C ILE A 310 -4.02 -1.42 -10.29
N PHE A 311 -3.79 -2.72 -10.54
CA PHE A 311 -4.37 -3.40 -11.69
C PHE A 311 -5.89 -3.43 -11.64
N ILE A 312 -6.49 -3.78 -10.49
CA ILE A 312 -7.95 -3.87 -10.36
C ILE A 312 -8.61 -2.49 -10.48
N ASP A 313 -7.98 -1.43 -9.95
CA ASP A 313 -8.48 -0.07 -10.07
C ASP A 313 -8.55 0.37 -11.53
N ILE A 314 -7.51 0.08 -12.32
CA ILE A 314 -7.47 0.41 -13.76
C ILE A 314 -8.53 -0.38 -14.53
N VAL A 315 -8.67 -1.67 -14.26
CA VAL A 315 -9.66 -2.52 -14.95
C VAL A 315 -11.09 -2.12 -14.58
N GLN A 316 -11.37 -1.83 -13.32
CA GLN A 316 -12.69 -1.37 -12.88
C GLN A 316 -13.00 0.02 -13.44
N LEU A 317 -12.02 0.93 -13.49
CA LEU A 317 -12.16 2.22 -14.16
C LEU A 317 -12.58 2.03 -15.62
N PHE A 318 -11.91 1.12 -16.34
CA PHE A 318 -12.26 0.78 -17.71
C PHE A 318 -13.70 0.24 -17.82
N TRP A 319 -14.15 -0.64 -16.92
CA TRP A 319 -15.52 -1.17 -16.93
C TRP A 319 -16.57 -0.09 -16.67
N TYR A 320 -16.31 0.85 -15.76
CA TYR A 320 -17.19 1.99 -15.52
C TYR A 320 -17.26 2.93 -16.72
N LEU A 321 -16.11 3.25 -17.34
CA LEU A 321 -16.07 4.07 -18.55
C LEU A 321 -16.78 3.38 -19.71
N LEU A 322 -16.60 2.08 -19.88
CA LEU A 322 -17.28 1.30 -20.91
C LEU A 322 -18.81 1.31 -20.70
N THR A 323 -19.27 1.18 -19.45
CA THR A 323 -20.68 1.29 -19.10
C THR A 323 -21.22 2.70 -19.36
N LEU A 324 -20.44 3.73 -19.03
CA LEU A 324 -20.82 5.14 -19.19
C LEU A 324 -21.05 5.47 -20.66
N PHE A 325 -20.12 5.10 -21.53
CA PHE A 325 -20.23 5.40 -22.98
C PHE A 325 -21.13 4.41 -23.71
N GLY A 326 -21.18 3.15 -23.28
CA GLY A 326 -22.06 2.15 -23.87
C GLY A 326 -23.53 2.24 -23.47
N SER A 327 -23.88 3.04 -22.47
CA SER A 327 -25.29 3.28 -22.06
C SER A 327 -25.94 4.43 -22.83
N SER A 328 -25.17 5.19 -23.61
CA SER A 328 -25.68 6.33 -24.37
C SER A 328 -26.39 5.93 -25.68
N ASP A 329 -26.22 4.67 -26.12
CA ASP A 329 -26.93 4.08 -27.26
C ASP A 329 -28.05 3.16 -26.72
#